data_3585b90e6e641eb9482083e49b206116
#
_entry.id   3585b90e6e641eb9482083e49b206116
#
_cell.length_a   1.000
_cell.length_b   1.000
_cell.length_c   1.000
_cell.angle_alpha   90.00
_cell.angle_beta   90.00
_cell.angle_gamma   90.00
#
_symmetry.space_group_name_H-M   'P 1'
#
loop_
_entity.id
_entity.type
_entity.pdbx_description
1 polymer ?
#
loop_
_entity_poly.entity_id
_entity_poly.type
_entity_poly.pdbx_seq_one_letter_code
_entity_poly.pdbx_strand_id
1 'polypeptide(L)'
;MKLLVTGVSHKTAPVEVRECLAFPEPALPAALQSLKARPGVLEACILSTCNRVEITVTTDDLVDSQALVDEFLRESRMVAAASVEPYVYRHAGQNAIHHLFRVASSLDSMV
;
A
#
# COMPACT_ATOMS: atom_id res chain seq x y z
N MET A 1 5.11 -12.96 12.41
CA MET A 1 5.25 -11.95 11.35
C MET A 1 4.06 -12.01 10.41
N LYS A 2 3.48 -10.86 10.13
CA LYS A 2 2.36 -10.77 9.20
C LYS A 2 2.79 -9.96 7.99
N LEU A 3 2.34 -10.36 6.81
CA LEU A 3 2.59 -9.65 5.54
C LEU A 3 1.26 -9.13 5.00
N LEU A 4 1.21 -7.84 4.68
CA LEU A 4 0.01 -7.20 4.13
C LEU A 4 0.39 -6.30 2.96
N VAL A 5 -0.32 -6.45 1.85
CA VAL A 5 -0.28 -5.50 0.72
C VAL A 5 -1.62 -4.78 0.69
N THR A 6 -1.57 -3.45 0.68
CA THR A 6 -2.75 -2.59 0.56
C THR A 6 -2.55 -1.68 -0.64
N GLY A 7 -3.52 -1.61 -1.53
CA GLY A 7 -3.30 -0.77 -2.70
C GLY A 7 -4.52 -0.53 -3.56
N VAL A 8 -4.28 0.25 -4.60
CA VAL A 8 -5.21 0.50 -5.71
C VAL A 8 -4.45 0.32 -7.01
N SER A 9 -5.15 -0.09 -8.05
CA SER A 9 -4.55 -0.23 -9.39
C SER A 9 -5.51 0.29 -10.45
N HIS A 10 -5.04 0.33 -11.69
CA HIS A 10 -5.89 0.69 -12.84
C HIS A 10 -7.10 -0.24 -12.99
N LYS A 11 -7.04 -1.45 -12.42
CA LYS A 11 -8.15 -2.41 -12.45
C LYS A 11 -9.20 -2.15 -11.38
N THR A 12 -8.82 -1.49 -10.27
CA THR A 12 -9.72 -1.33 -9.12
C THR A 12 -10.19 0.09 -8.91
N ALA A 13 -9.49 1.08 -9.45
CA ALA A 13 -9.76 2.49 -9.15
C ALA A 13 -9.58 3.38 -10.37
N PRO A 14 -10.46 4.40 -10.53
CA PRO A 14 -10.25 5.42 -11.56
C PRO A 14 -9.02 6.27 -11.23
N VAL A 15 -8.55 7.02 -12.23
CA VAL A 15 -7.32 7.80 -12.10
C VAL A 15 -7.40 8.83 -10.97
N GLU A 16 -8.57 9.42 -10.73
CA GLU A 16 -8.76 10.41 -9.67
C GLU A 16 -8.48 9.83 -8.29
N VAL A 17 -8.90 8.59 -8.05
CA VAL A 17 -8.65 7.90 -6.78
C VAL A 17 -7.18 7.55 -6.65
N ARG A 18 -6.57 7.05 -7.72
CA ARG A 18 -5.15 6.72 -7.72
C ARG A 18 -4.29 7.95 -7.45
N GLU A 19 -4.64 9.10 -8.04
CA GLU A 19 -3.93 10.35 -7.82
C GLU A 19 -4.01 10.82 -6.36
N CYS A 20 -5.15 10.61 -5.70
CA CYS A 20 -5.30 10.97 -4.29
C CYS A 20 -4.34 10.19 -3.39
N LEU A 21 -4.03 8.94 -3.75
CA LEU A 21 -3.17 8.06 -2.97
C LEU A 21 -1.72 8.09 -3.42
N ALA A 22 -1.43 8.57 -4.64
CA ALA A 22 -0.09 8.54 -5.20
C ALA A 22 0.88 9.41 -4.39
N PHE A 23 2.12 8.95 -4.31
CA PHE A 23 3.20 9.69 -3.66
C PHE A 23 4.08 10.32 -4.74
N PRO A 24 4.28 11.64 -4.73
CA PRO A 24 5.27 12.27 -5.59
C PRO A 24 6.64 11.68 -5.29
N GLU A 25 7.45 11.44 -6.31
CA GLU A 25 8.75 10.82 -6.14
C GLU A 25 9.62 11.49 -5.06
N PRO A 26 9.71 12.83 -4.98
CA PRO A 26 10.50 13.47 -3.93
C PRO A 26 9.98 13.20 -2.51
N ALA A 27 8.70 12.83 -2.35
CA ALA A 27 8.11 12.55 -1.04
C ALA A 27 8.32 11.12 -0.58
N LEU A 28 8.72 10.21 -1.47
CA LEU A 28 8.83 8.79 -1.14
C LEU A 28 9.81 8.47 -0.01
N PRO A 29 11.03 9.04 0.04
CA PRO A 29 11.95 8.71 1.12
C PRO A 29 11.40 9.04 2.50
N ALA A 30 10.80 10.22 2.67
CA ALA A 30 10.22 10.63 3.95
C ALA A 30 9.00 9.78 4.32
N ALA A 31 8.15 9.48 3.32
CA ALA A 31 6.98 8.64 3.53
C ALA A 31 7.40 7.23 3.97
N LEU A 32 8.39 6.66 3.32
CA LEU A 32 8.88 5.32 3.67
C LEU A 32 9.48 5.31 5.08
N GLN A 33 10.25 6.33 5.45
CA GLN A 33 10.78 6.44 6.80
C GLN A 33 9.67 6.53 7.84
N SER A 34 8.65 7.34 7.57
CA SER A 34 7.49 7.48 8.46
C SER A 34 6.78 6.15 8.67
N LEU A 35 6.60 5.38 7.60
CA LEU A 35 5.97 4.08 7.68
C LEU A 35 6.81 3.09 8.50
N LYS A 36 8.10 3.02 8.22
CA LYS A 36 9.03 2.12 8.91
C LYS A 36 9.20 2.46 10.38
N ALA A 37 9.01 3.72 10.76
CA ALA A 37 9.16 4.15 12.15
C ALA A 37 7.97 3.76 13.03
N ARG A 38 6.86 3.32 12.46
CA ARG A 38 5.69 2.96 13.24
C ARG A 38 5.97 1.69 14.05
N PRO A 39 5.56 1.68 15.34
CA PRO A 39 5.80 0.51 16.19
C PRO A 39 5.21 -0.76 15.58
N GLY A 40 6.00 -1.82 15.57
CA GLY A 40 5.59 -3.11 15.05
C GLY A 40 5.85 -3.32 13.57
N VAL A 41 6.26 -2.31 12.82
CA VAL A 41 6.66 -2.47 11.42
C VAL A 41 8.08 -3.02 11.36
N LEU A 42 8.24 -4.16 10.71
CA LEU A 42 9.54 -4.81 10.53
C LEU A 42 10.18 -4.42 9.21
N GLU A 43 9.37 -4.42 8.13
CA GLU A 43 9.81 -4.04 6.80
C GLU A 43 8.69 -3.29 6.10
N ALA A 44 9.05 -2.42 5.16
CA ALA A 44 8.06 -1.65 4.42
C ALA A 44 8.54 -1.35 3.01
N CYS A 45 7.59 -1.26 2.09
CA CYS A 45 7.84 -0.88 0.71
C CYS A 45 6.65 -0.06 0.21
N ILE A 46 6.94 1.00 -0.55
CA ILE A 46 5.92 1.81 -1.21
C ILE A 46 6.19 1.77 -2.70
N LEU A 47 5.22 1.31 -3.46
CA LEU A 47 5.25 1.37 -4.92
C LEU A 47 4.20 2.37 -5.37
N SER A 48 4.61 3.44 -6.05
CA SER A 48 3.70 4.47 -6.53
C SER A 48 4.03 4.79 -7.98
N THR A 49 3.13 4.38 -8.88
CA THR A 49 3.25 4.62 -10.31
C THR A 49 1.92 5.18 -10.82
N CYS A 50 1.87 5.54 -12.10
CA CYS A 50 0.59 6.00 -12.68
C CYS A 50 -0.47 4.89 -12.73
N ASN A 51 -0.07 3.63 -12.66
CA ASN A 51 -0.97 2.48 -12.76
C ASN A 51 -1.40 1.93 -11.42
N ARG A 52 -0.60 2.10 -10.37
CA ARG A 52 -0.90 1.55 -9.05
C ARG A 52 -0.17 2.27 -7.93
N VAL A 53 -0.78 2.20 -6.76
CA VAL A 53 -0.14 2.61 -5.51
C VAL A 53 -0.29 1.46 -4.55
N GLU A 54 0.82 0.92 -4.05
CA GLU A 54 0.81 -0.21 -3.12
C GLU A 54 1.70 0.08 -1.92
N ILE A 55 1.15 -0.22 -0.75
CA ILE A 55 1.88 -0.19 0.52
C ILE A 55 2.04 -1.63 0.97
N THR A 56 3.27 -2.10 1.09
CA THR A 56 3.58 -3.45 1.56
C THR A 56 4.31 -3.35 2.89
N VAL A 57 3.82 -4.04 3.90
CA VAL A 57 4.46 -4.07 5.21
C VAL A 57 4.55 -5.50 5.72
N THR A 58 5.62 -5.76 6.48
CA THR A 58 5.65 -6.88 7.40
C THR A 58 5.61 -6.31 8.81
N THR A 59 4.81 -6.91 9.67
CA THR A 59 4.62 -6.45 11.05
C THR A 59 4.75 -7.62 12.01
N ASP A 60 4.96 -7.32 13.29
CA ASP A 60 4.84 -8.37 14.28
C ASP A 60 3.37 -8.78 14.44
N ASP A 61 3.14 -9.92 15.08
CA ASP A 61 1.81 -10.54 15.13
C ASP A 61 0.83 -9.81 16.05
N LEU A 62 1.32 -8.89 16.89
CA LEU A 62 0.49 -8.16 17.85
C LEU A 62 -0.12 -6.89 17.26
N VAL A 63 0.37 -6.47 16.09
CA VAL A 63 -0.07 -5.23 15.45
C VAL A 63 -1.21 -5.50 14.48
N ASP A 64 -2.22 -4.64 14.50
CA ASP A 64 -3.24 -4.61 13.44
C ASP A 64 -2.65 -3.92 12.21
N SER A 65 -2.14 -4.71 11.29
CA SER A 65 -1.44 -4.22 10.09
C SER A 65 -2.33 -3.33 9.22
N GLN A 66 -3.60 -3.69 9.08
CA GLN A 66 -4.54 -2.93 8.26
C GLN A 66 -4.80 -1.55 8.87
N ALA A 67 -5.07 -1.51 10.15
CA ALA A 67 -5.30 -0.24 10.84
C ALA A 67 -4.06 0.66 10.79
N LEU A 68 -2.88 0.06 10.91
CA LEU A 68 -1.61 0.79 10.83
C LEU A 68 -1.43 1.45 9.46
N VAL A 69 -1.69 0.72 8.38
CA VAL A 69 -1.55 1.24 7.03
C VAL A 69 -2.61 2.32 6.75
N ASP A 70 -3.84 2.10 7.20
CA ASP A 70 -4.91 3.09 7.04
C ASP A 70 -4.56 4.41 7.74
N GLU A 71 -4.01 4.32 8.95
CA GLU A 71 -3.55 5.49 9.69
C GLU A 71 -2.39 6.19 8.98
N PHE A 72 -1.45 5.43 8.44
CA PHE A 72 -0.34 5.97 7.66
C PHE A 72 -0.86 6.77 6.45
N LEU A 73 -1.82 6.22 5.71
CA LEU A 73 -2.38 6.91 4.54
C LEU A 73 -3.15 8.15 4.94
N ARG A 74 -3.89 8.10 6.05
CA ARG A 74 -4.60 9.26 6.57
C ARG A 74 -3.63 10.39 6.90
N GLU A 75 -2.52 10.08 7.54
CA GLU A 75 -1.52 11.08 7.92
C GLU A 75 -0.69 11.57 6.75
N SER A 76 -0.31 10.68 5.85
CA SER A 76 0.62 11.00 4.74
C SER A 76 -0.09 11.57 3.53
N ARG A 77 -1.29 11.11 3.22
CA ARG A 77 -2.03 11.52 2.02
C ARG A 77 -3.34 12.20 2.33
N MET A 78 -3.68 12.36 3.60
CA MET A 78 -4.90 13.01 4.05
C MET A 78 -6.16 12.30 3.52
N VAL A 79 -6.08 10.98 3.36
CA VAL A 79 -7.15 10.16 2.81
C VAL A 79 -7.71 9.26 3.88
N ALA A 80 -9.01 9.40 4.17
CA ALA A 80 -9.71 8.52 5.10
C ALA A 80 -9.96 7.16 4.43
N ALA A 81 -9.69 6.07 5.15
CA ALA A 81 -9.88 4.72 4.63
C ALA A 81 -11.29 4.50 4.06
N ALA A 82 -12.31 5.01 4.74
CA ALA A 82 -13.70 4.87 4.29
C ALA A 82 -13.96 5.49 2.91
N SER A 83 -13.24 6.55 2.56
CA SER A 83 -13.42 7.24 1.28
C SER A 83 -12.97 6.42 0.10
N VAL A 84 -12.00 5.54 0.28
CA VAL A 84 -11.37 4.78 -0.80
C VAL A 84 -11.65 3.28 -0.71
N GLU A 85 -12.33 2.83 0.34
CA GLU A 85 -12.57 1.41 0.59
C GLU A 85 -13.11 0.64 -0.61
N PRO A 86 -14.07 1.17 -1.42
CA PRO A 86 -14.58 0.43 -2.57
C PRO A 86 -13.53 0.14 -3.64
N TYR A 87 -12.41 0.85 -3.63
CA TYR A 87 -11.38 0.78 -4.67
C TYR A 87 -10.13 0.06 -4.21
N VAL A 88 -9.99 -0.15 -2.90
CA VAL A 88 -8.77 -0.70 -2.30
C VAL A 88 -8.83 -2.22 -2.27
N TYR A 89 -7.72 -2.85 -2.65
CA TYR A 89 -7.53 -4.29 -2.42
C TYR A 89 -6.53 -4.50 -1.29
N ARG A 90 -6.69 -5.63 -0.62
CA ARG A 90 -5.77 -6.06 0.43
C ARG A 90 -5.46 -7.53 0.25
N HIS A 91 -4.18 -7.87 0.34
CA HIS A 91 -3.73 -9.26 0.27
C HIS A 91 -2.85 -9.53 1.48
N ALA A 92 -3.08 -10.65 2.14
CA ALA A 92 -2.34 -11.03 3.35
C ALA A 92 -1.73 -12.42 3.19
N GLY A 93 -0.63 -12.67 3.88
CA GLY A 93 -0.01 -13.99 3.92
C GLY A 93 0.39 -14.49 2.54
N GLN A 94 0.04 -15.73 2.21
CA GLN A 94 0.36 -16.33 0.91
C GLN A 94 -0.28 -15.59 -0.26
N ASN A 95 -1.47 -15.04 -0.08
CA ASN A 95 -2.11 -14.24 -1.12
C ASN A 95 -1.30 -12.98 -1.43
N ALA A 96 -0.68 -12.38 -0.42
CA ALA A 96 0.20 -11.24 -0.62
C ALA A 96 1.44 -11.64 -1.42
N ILE A 97 2.05 -12.77 -1.09
CA ILE A 97 3.23 -13.27 -1.82
C ILE A 97 2.87 -13.52 -3.28
N HIS A 98 1.75 -14.20 -3.53
CA HIS A 98 1.28 -14.48 -4.88
C HIS A 98 1.05 -13.18 -5.66
N HIS A 99 0.41 -12.20 -5.03
CA HIS A 99 0.16 -10.90 -5.65
C HIS A 99 1.47 -10.19 -6.02
N LEU A 100 2.45 -10.20 -5.13
CA LEU A 100 3.74 -9.55 -5.39
C LEU A 100 4.45 -10.18 -6.58
N PHE A 101 4.42 -11.51 -6.71
CA PHE A 101 4.98 -12.19 -7.88
C PHE A 101 4.25 -11.81 -9.16
N ARG A 102 2.92 -11.72 -9.13
CA ARG A 102 2.15 -11.31 -10.30
C ARG A 102 2.51 -9.89 -10.74
N VAL A 103 2.62 -8.98 -9.79
CA VAL A 103 2.99 -7.59 -10.09
C VAL A 103 4.41 -7.51 -10.67
N ALA A 104 5.35 -8.21 -10.05
CA ALA A 104 6.74 -8.22 -10.50
C ALA A 104 6.89 -8.86 -11.88
N SER A 105 6.04 -9.82 -12.23
CA SER A 105 6.04 -10.50 -13.53
C SER A 105 5.23 -9.78 -14.58
N SER A 106 4.68 -8.61 -14.27
CA SER A 106 3.80 -7.82 -15.15
C SER A 106 2.49 -8.53 -15.52
N LEU A 107 2.13 -9.60 -14.83
CA LEU A 107 0.86 -10.33 -15.08
C LEU A 107 -0.35 -9.52 -14.64
N ASP A 108 -0.15 -8.55 -13.75
CA ASP A 108 -1.22 -7.70 -13.23
C ASP A 108 -0.92 -6.22 -13.50
N SER A 109 -0.07 -5.94 -14.48
CA SER A 109 0.37 -4.60 -14.83
C SER A 109 -0.06 -4.25 -16.26
N MET A 110 -0.12 -2.95 -16.56
CA MET A 110 -0.42 -2.45 -17.89
C MET A 110 0.79 -2.44 -18.83
N VAL A 111 1.95 -2.73 -18.33
CA VAL A 111 3.18 -2.67 -19.14
C VAL A 111 3.24 -3.83 -20.11
#